data_3b50b07c97f9524b50ac2ad5335e4e9d
#
_entry.id   3b50b07c97f9524b50ac2ad5335e4e9d
#
_cell.length_a   1.000
_cell.length_b   1.000
_cell.length_c   1.000
_cell.angle_alpha   90.00
_cell.angle_beta   90.00
_cell.angle_gamma   90.00
#
_symmetry.space_group_name_H-M   'P 1'
#
loop_
_entity.id
_entity.type
_entity.pdbx_description
1 polymer ?
#
loop_
_entity_poly.entity_id
_entity_poly.type
_entity_poly.pdbx_seq_one_letter_code
_entity_poly.pdbx_strand_id
1 'polypeptide(L)'
;MADIPDLAELIRSAQVQGLSGDHSLHEEARQIIGAADQERRQLSQEELLSLCAASGQDASLPRRLQNHADDLVNQARCHLLEQQPQLVQPGGALFPGERADACWRDCWHFLRVIVYAMACKRSNFTNPTGMAALRELYQLMGVPTEGLNIALMQLNVLAAQEFERGADQELINACFQHLIEQLNKTAVKS
;
A
#
# COMPACT_ATOMS: atom_id res chain seq x y z
N MET A 1 12.99 30.32 10.23
CA MET A 1 13.19 29.50 9.04
C MET A 1 12.68 28.12 9.37
N ALA A 2 11.61 27.67 8.75
CA ALA A 2 11.19 26.29 8.96
C ALA A 2 12.29 25.39 8.38
N ASP A 3 12.83 24.49 9.21
CA ASP A 3 13.76 23.46 8.75
C ASP A 3 13.07 22.69 7.61
N ILE A 4 13.62 22.79 6.40
CA ILE A 4 13.21 21.92 5.30
C ILE A 4 13.73 20.53 5.71
N PRO A 5 12.83 19.55 5.93
CA PRO A 5 13.27 18.22 6.31
C PRO A 5 14.23 17.69 5.25
N ASP A 6 15.31 17.03 5.69
CA ASP A 6 16.22 16.37 4.76
C ASP A 6 15.41 15.34 3.95
N LEU A 7 15.32 15.54 2.63
CA LEU A 7 14.59 14.66 1.73
C LEU A 7 15.00 13.19 1.90
N ALA A 8 16.28 12.93 2.16
CA ALA A 8 16.79 11.59 2.41
C ALA A 8 16.25 11.00 3.73
N GLU A 9 16.02 11.84 4.73
CA GLU A 9 15.40 11.42 6.00
C GLU A 9 13.92 11.12 5.81
N LEU A 10 13.19 11.97 5.07
CA LEU A 10 11.79 11.70 4.73
C LEU A 10 11.61 10.40 3.95
N ILE A 11 12.46 10.14 2.95
CA ILE A 11 12.44 8.89 2.18
C ILE A 11 12.67 7.68 3.10
N ARG A 12 13.60 7.77 4.04
CA ARG A 12 13.86 6.68 5.01
C ARG A 12 12.70 6.48 5.97
N SER A 13 12.04 7.57 6.37
CA SER A 13 10.96 7.56 7.36
C SER A 13 9.60 7.22 6.78
N ALA A 14 9.42 7.34 5.46
CA ALA A 14 8.19 7.08 4.74
C ALA A 14 7.89 5.58 4.66
N GLN A 15 7.53 4.97 5.80
CA GLN A 15 7.20 3.55 5.92
C GLN A 15 5.69 3.37 6.08
N VAL A 16 5.10 2.55 5.21
CA VAL A 16 3.65 2.32 5.21
C VAL A 16 3.25 1.29 6.26
N GLN A 17 3.91 0.14 6.29
CA GLN A 17 3.52 -0.95 7.17
C GLN A 17 3.90 -0.67 8.64
N GLY A 18 3.01 -1.05 9.55
CA GLY A 18 3.18 -0.91 10.99
C GLY A 18 3.09 -2.22 11.77
N LEU A 19 2.79 -3.34 11.08
CA LEU A 19 2.54 -4.63 11.75
C LEU A 19 3.79 -5.21 12.44
N SER A 20 4.98 -4.89 11.96
CA SER A 20 6.23 -5.30 12.66
C SER A 20 6.37 -4.68 14.06
N GLY A 21 5.68 -3.56 14.31
CA GLY A 21 5.59 -2.91 15.61
C GLY A 21 4.33 -3.29 16.42
N ASP A 22 3.42 -4.09 15.86
CA ASP A 22 2.19 -4.49 16.54
C ASP A 22 2.45 -5.63 17.55
N HIS A 23 2.55 -5.28 18.82
CA HIS A 23 2.78 -6.24 19.89
C HIS A 23 1.63 -7.22 20.16
N SER A 24 0.48 -7.05 19.51
CA SER A 24 -0.62 -8.03 19.52
C SER A 24 -0.35 -9.23 18.60
N LEU A 25 0.59 -9.10 17.67
CA LEU A 25 1.07 -10.20 16.86
C LEU A 25 2.21 -10.96 17.54
N HIS A 26 2.30 -12.26 17.26
CA HIS A 26 3.45 -13.06 17.72
C HIS A 26 4.77 -12.47 17.20
N GLU A 27 5.83 -12.65 17.96
CA GLU A 27 7.15 -12.12 17.62
C GLU A 27 7.64 -12.62 16.26
N GLU A 28 7.46 -13.91 15.99
CA GLU A 28 7.82 -14.52 14.70
C GLU A 28 7.10 -13.83 13.52
N ALA A 29 5.79 -13.55 13.66
CA ALA A 29 5.02 -12.84 12.63
C ALA A 29 5.57 -11.43 12.39
N ARG A 30 5.91 -10.71 13.46
CA ARG A 30 6.51 -9.36 13.37
C ARG A 30 7.88 -9.40 12.69
N GLN A 31 8.69 -10.40 12.97
CA GLN A 31 10.02 -10.59 12.37
C GLN A 31 9.89 -10.89 10.86
N ILE A 32 9.00 -11.80 10.47
CA ILE A 32 8.73 -12.13 9.06
C ILE A 32 8.32 -10.87 8.29
N ILE A 33 7.33 -10.14 8.81
CA ILE A 33 6.82 -8.93 8.16
C ILE A 33 7.89 -7.84 8.09
N GLY A 34 8.64 -7.65 9.18
CA GLY A 34 9.72 -6.67 9.25
C GLY A 34 10.82 -6.95 8.21
N ALA A 35 11.26 -8.20 8.09
CA ALA A 35 12.25 -8.62 7.11
C ALA A 35 11.74 -8.42 5.66
N ALA A 36 10.53 -8.89 5.35
CA ALA A 36 9.94 -8.76 4.03
C ALA A 36 9.73 -7.28 3.64
N ASP A 37 9.35 -6.42 4.58
CA ASP A 37 9.15 -5.00 4.32
C ASP A 37 10.48 -4.25 4.15
N GLN A 38 11.49 -4.57 4.93
CA GLN A 38 12.83 -4.00 4.79
C GLN A 38 13.43 -4.30 3.41
N GLU A 39 13.21 -5.50 2.90
CA GLU A 39 13.63 -5.93 1.55
C GLU A 39 12.64 -5.48 0.46
N ARG A 40 11.51 -4.89 0.81
CA ARG A 40 10.43 -4.46 -0.09
C ARG A 40 9.94 -5.56 -1.02
N ARG A 41 9.85 -6.79 -0.53
CA ARG A 41 9.49 -7.97 -1.31
C ARG A 41 8.14 -8.56 -0.91
N GLN A 42 7.61 -9.41 -1.75
CA GLN A 42 6.50 -10.29 -1.40
C GLN A 42 6.93 -11.33 -0.35
N LEU A 43 5.95 -11.89 0.38
CA LEU A 43 6.20 -13.00 1.28
C LEU A 43 6.56 -14.26 0.49
N SER A 44 7.50 -15.04 1.01
CA SER A 44 7.70 -16.40 0.51
C SER A 44 6.47 -17.28 0.81
N GLN A 45 6.38 -18.43 0.17
CA GLN A 45 5.28 -19.34 0.43
C GLN A 45 5.25 -19.81 1.89
N GLU A 46 6.40 -20.08 2.49
CA GLU A 46 6.53 -20.52 3.88
C GLU A 46 6.13 -19.41 4.85
N GLU A 47 6.60 -18.18 4.61
CA GLU A 47 6.23 -17.01 5.40
C GLU A 47 4.73 -16.76 5.37
N LEU A 48 4.13 -16.82 4.17
CA LEU A 48 2.69 -16.63 4.00
C LEU A 48 1.89 -17.71 4.76
N LEU A 49 2.29 -18.96 4.67
CA LEU A 49 1.65 -20.07 5.40
C LEU A 49 1.79 -19.89 6.91
N SER A 50 2.96 -19.49 7.41
CA SER A 50 3.18 -19.24 8.83
C SER A 50 2.29 -18.12 9.36
N LEU A 51 2.23 -16.97 8.66
CA LEU A 51 1.38 -15.84 9.05
C LEU A 51 -0.12 -16.21 9.04
N CYS A 52 -0.57 -16.90 8.00
CA CYS A 52 -1.95 -17.30 7.86
C CYS A 52 -2.36 -18.34 8.92
N ALA A 53 -1.49 -19.30 9.23
CA ALA A 53 -1.73 -20.27 10.30
C ALA A 53 -1.86 -19.57 11.66
N ALA A 54 -1.00 -18.61 11.96
CA ALA A 54 -1.03 -17.86 13.21
C ALA A 54 -2.30 -16.99 13.36
N SER A 55 -2.85 -16.47 12.25
CA SER A 55 -4.05 -15.61 12.25
C SER A 55 -5.35 -16.37 12.03
N GLY A 56 -5.29 -17.65 11.64
CA GLY A 56 -6.44 -18.43 11.19
C GLY A 56 -7.00 -17.98 9.84
N GLN A 57 -6.14 -17.41 8.96
CA GLN A 57 -6.50 -17.01 7.61
C GLN A 57 -6.29 -18.17 6.62
N ASP A 58 -7.14 -18.25 5.60
CA ASP A 58 -6.88 -19.13 4.46
C ASP A 58 -5.75 -18.55 3.61
N ALA A 59 -4.62 -19.26 3.54
CA ALA A 59 -3.44 -18.83 2.81
C ALA A 59 -3.64 -18.75 1.29
N SER A 60 -4.67 -19.41 0.74
CA SER A 60 -4.98 -19.34 -0.69
C SER A 60 -5.37 -17.93 -1.11
N LEU A 61 -5.99 -17.17 -0.23
CA LEU A 61 -6.54 -15.85 -0.48
C LEU A 61 -5.45 -14.78 -0.64
N PRO A 62 -4.59 -14.50 0.37
CA PRO A 62 -3.51 -13.55 0.19
C PRO A 62 -2.48 -14.00 -0.85
N ARG A 63 -2.29 -15.32 -1.05
CA ARG A 63 -1.45 -15.87 -2.14
C ARG A 63 -1.98 -15.48 -3.51
N ARG A 64 -3.29 -15.61 -3.74
CA ARG A 64 -3.92 -15.23 -5.01
C ARG A 64 -3.70 -13.75 -5.30
N LEU A 65 -3.94 -12.90 -4.30
CA LEU A 65 -3.72 -11.46 -4.41
C LEU A 65 -2.25 -11.13 -4.73
N GLN A 66 -1.32 -11.80 -4.07
CA GLN A 66 0.12 -11.62 -4.31
C GLN A 66 0.51 -12.06 -5.73
N ASN A 67 -0.01 -13.19 -6.20
CA ASN A 67 0.30 -13.71 -7.53
C ASN A 67 -0.25 -12.84 -8.66
N HIS A 68 -1.36 -12.15 -8.44
CA HIS A 68 -1.99 -11.26 -9.43
C HIS A 68 -1.62 -9.78 -9.25
N ALA A 69 -0.67 -9.46 -8.37
CA ALA A 69 -0.36 -8.08 -8.00
C ALA A 69 0.02 -7.19 -9.22
N ASP A 70 0.85 -7.71 -10.11
CA ASP A 70 1.28 -6.97 -11.31
C ASP A 70 0.10 -6.71 -12.27
N ASP A 71 -0.75 -7.71 -12.49
CA ASP A 71 -1.92 -7.58 -13.35
C ASP A 71 -2.94 -6.61 -12.77
N LEU A 72 -3.20 -6.67 -11.47
CA LEU A 72 -4.12 -5.78 -10.77
C LEU A 72 -3.65 -4.31 -10.84
N VAL A 73 -2.37 -4.07 -10.61
CA VAL A 73 -1.79 -2.73 -10.72
C VAL A 73 -1.83 -2.21 -12.15
N ASN A 74 -1.54 -3.05 -13.15
CA ASN A 74 -1.63 -2.67 -14.56
C ASN A 74 -3.07 -2.34 -14.99
N GLN A 75 -4.06 -3.10 -14.53
CA GLN A 75 -5.47 -2.81 -14.80
C GLN A 75 -5.90 -1.49 -14.15
N ALA A 76 -5.52 -1.24 -12.89
CA ALA A 76 -5.80 0.02 -12.22
C ALA A 76 -5.14 1.22 -12.93
N ARG A 77 -3.90 1.03 -13.43
CA ARG A 77 -3.21 2.01 -14.26
C ARG A 77 -3.98 2.33 -15.53
N CYS A 78 -4.39 1.32 -16.30
CA CYS A 78 -5.16 1.52 -17.52
C CYS A 78 -6.44 2.32 -17.24
N HIS A 79 -7.17 1.94 -16.21
CA HIS A 79 -8.40 2.63 -15.81
C HIS A 79 -8.16 4.12 -15.46
N LEU A 80 -7.11 4.41 -14.68
CA LEU A 80 -6.77 5.80 -14.34
C LEU A 80 -6.43 6.62 -15.60
N LEU A 81 -5.63 6.06 -16.51
CA LEU A 81 -5.19 6.78 -17.71
C LEU A 81 -6.31 6.93 -18.75
N GLU A 82 -7.30 6.04 -18.76
CA GLU A 82 -8.53 6.22 -19.54
C GLU A 82 -9.36 7.40 -19.04
N GLN A 83 -9.44 7.57 -17.72
CA GLN A 83 -10.18 8.69 -17.11
C GLN A 83 -9.42 10.02 -17.15
N GLN A 84 -8.10 9.97 -16.97
CA GLN A 84 -7.22 11.13 -16.83
C GLN A 84 -5.98 11.03 -17.74
N PRO A 85 -6.14 10.96 -19.08
CA PRO A 85 -5.01 10.80 -19.99
C PRO A 85 -4.01 11.97 -19.93
N GLN A 86 -4.45 13.15 -19.49
CA GLN A 86 -3.60 14.34 -19.36
C GLN A 86 -2.49 14.16 -18.32
N LEU A 87 -2.61 13.24 -17.37
CA LEU A 87 -1.61 13.04 -16.32
C LEU A 87 -0.23 12.68 -16.87
N VAL A 88 -0.17 11.95 -17.96
CA VAL A 88 1.09 11.48 -18.59
C VAL A 88 1.52 12.33 -19.81
N GLN A 89 0.77 13.38 -20.15
CA GLN A 89 1.13 14.31 -21.22
C GLN A 89 2.12 15.37 -20.72
N PRO A 90 2.85 16.06 -21.61
CA PRO A 90 3.71 17.18 -21.23
C PRO A 90 2.95 18.21 -20.38
N GLY A 91 3.50 18.50 -19.18
CA GLY A 91 2.86 19.34 -18.16
C GLY A 91 1.93 18.62 -17.20
N GLY A 92 1.63 17.35 -17.42
CA GLY A 92 0.85 16.51 -16.50
C GLY A 92 1.64 16.09 -15.26
N ALA A 93 0.94 15.75 -14.20
CA ALA A 93 1.55 15.45 -12.90
C ALA A 93 2.39 14.15 -12.90
N LEU A 94 2.12 13.22 -13.82
CA LEU A 94 2.89 11.98 -14.02
C LEU A 94 3.86 12.06 -15.21
N PHE A 95 4.10 13.26 -15.75
CA PHE A 95 5.12 13.48 -16.77
C PHE A 95 6.40 14.01 -16.10
N PRO A 96 7.59 13.57 -16.51
CA PRO A 96 7.89 12.53 -17.51
C PRO A 96 7.62 11.09 -17.03
N GLY A 97 7.85 10.10 -17.90
CA GLY A 97 7.51 8.69 -17.67
C GLY A 97 8.05 8.11 -16.36
N GLU A 98 9.24 8.55 -15.90
CA GLU A 98 9.83 8.10 -14.63
C GLU A 98 8.94 8.43 -13.41
N ARG A 99 8.18 9.52 -13.46
CA ARG A 99 7.20 9.84 -12.40
C ARG A 99 6.01 8.89 -12.43
N ALA A 100 5.54 8.55 -13.62
CA ALA A 100 4.49 7.55 -13.78
C ALA A 100 4.95 6.20 -13.23
N ASP A 101 6.14 5.75 -13.60
CA ASP A 101 6.71 4.48 -13.14
C ASP A 101 6.86 4.45 -11.61
N ALA A 102 7.27 5.56 -10.99
CA ALA A 102 7.32 5.67 -9.53
C ALA A 102 5.94 5.53 -8.89
N CYS A 103 4.89 6.16 -9.45
CA CYS A 103 3.52 6.06 -8.95
C CYS A 103 3.00 4.62 -9.00
N TRP A 104 3.21 3.91 -10.12
CA TRP A 104 2.76 2.53 -10.27
C TRP A 104 3.53 1.57 -9.36
N ARG A 105 4.80 1.81 -9.16
CA ARG A 105 5.60 1.09 -8.17
C ARG A 105 5.07 1.30 -6.75
N ASP A 106 4.64 2.51 -6.40
CA ASP A 106 4.03 2.79 -5.11
C ASP A 106 2.70 2.03 -4.94
N CYS A 107 1.84 2.00 -5.98
CA CYS A 107 0.62 1.18 -5.98
C CYS A 107 0.91 -0.30 -5.74
N TRP A 108 1.96 -0.84 -6.36
CA TRP A 108 2.40 -2.21 -6.14
C TRP A 108 2.87 -2.43 -4.69
N HIS A 109 3.63 -1.49 -4.13
CA HIS A 109 4.07 -1.57 -2.73
C HIS A 109 2.90 -1.44 -1.74
N PHE A 110 1.89 -0.64 -2.03
CA PHE A 110 0.67 -0.59 -1.23
C PHE A 110 -0.07 -1.93 -1.24
N LEU A 111 -0.22 -2.55 -2.42
CA LEU A 111 -0.82 -3.87 -2.53
C LEU A 111 -0.02 -4.93 -1.77
N ARG A 112 1.31 -4.88 -1.85
CA ARG A 112 2.23 -5.76 -1.10
C ARG A 112 1.97 -5.70 0.41
N VAL A 113 1.89 -4.52 0.99
CA VAL A 113 1.64 -4.39 2.45
C VAL A 113 0.20 -4.75 2.83
N ILE A 114 -0.76 -4.60 1.92
CA ILE A 114 -2.12 -5.11 2.09
C ILE A 114 -2.13 -6.65 2.11
N VAL A 115 -1.31 -7.31 1.31
CA VAL A 115 -1.15 -8.78 1.40
C VAL A 115 -0.68 -9.20 2.79
N TYR A 116 0.26 -8.47 3.39
CA TYR A 116 0.70 -8.75 4.77
C TYR A 116 -0.46 -8.58 5.76
N ALA A 117 -1.24 -7.50 5.61
CA ALA A 117 -2.41 -7.23 6.43
C ALA A 117 -3.47 -8.32 6.32
N MET A 118 -3.74 -8.79 5.09
CA MET A 118 -4.64 -9.91 4.82
C MET A 118 -4.16 -11.20 5.48
N ALA A 119 -2.88 -11.53 5.36
CA ALA A 119 -2.30 -12.72 5.98
C ALA A 119 -2.40 -12.70 7.51
N CYS A 120 -2.37 -11.53 8.13
CA CYS A 120 -2.49 -11.34 9.57
C CYS A 120 -3.91 -11.05 10.05
N LYS A 121 -4.90 -10.98 9.17
CA LYS A 121 -6.27 -10.52 9.49
C LYS A 121 -6.30 -9.15 10.21
N ARG A 122 -5.55 -8.18 9.71
CA ARG A 122 -5.44 -6.84 10.30
C ARG A 122 -5.75 -5.76 9.26
N SER A 123 -6.89 -5.08 9.39
CA SER A 123 -7.20 -3.94 8.51
C SER A 123 -6.47 -2.66 8.91
N ASN A 124 -6.13 -2.50 10.18
CA ASN A 124 -5.34 -1.37 10.69
C ASN A 124 -3.85 -1.76 10.73
N PHE A 125 -3.15 -1.56 9.64
CA PHE A 125 -1.80 -2.11 9.42
C PHE A 125 -0.71 -1.05 9.20
N THR A 126 -1.06 0.22 9.15
CA THR A 126 -0.11 1.28 8.80
C THR A 126 0.67 1.79 10.01
N ASN A 127 1.88 2.30 9.75
CA ASN A 127 2.68 3.03 10.71
C ASN A 127 2.29 4.51 10.71
N PRO A 128 1.71 5.07 11.78
CA PRO A 128 1.25 6.47 11.79
C PRO A 128 2.34 7.49 11.49
N THR A 129 3.54 7.30 12.05
CA THR A 129 4.69 8.18 11.82
C THR A 129 5.20 8.06 10.38
N GLY A 130 5.32 6.84 9.88
CA GLY A 130 5.72 6.58 8.51
C GLY A 130 4.73 7.13 7.48
N MET A 131 3.42 7.03 7.76
CA MET A 131 2.38 7.64 6.92
C MET A 131 2.42 9.17 6.94
N ALA A 132 2.78 9.78 8.06
CA ALA A 132 2.98 11.23 8.14
C ALA A 132 4.15 11.67 7.25
N ALA A 133 5.29 10.98 7.35
CA ALA A 133 6.46 11.24 6.50
C ALA A 133 6.15 11.01 5.01
N LEU A 134 5.36 9.98 4.67
CA LEU A 134 4.95 9.70 3.29
C LEU A 134 4.09 10.82 2.71
N ARG A 135 3.13 11.34 3.48
CA ARG A 135 2.29 12.47 3.04
C ARG A 135 3.12 13.72 2.78
N GLU A 136 4.07 14.01 3.67
CA GLU A 136 4.99 15.14 3.49
C GLU A 136 5.87 14.96 2.26
N LEU A 137 6.41 13.77 2.06
CA LEU A 137 7.17 13.41 0.86
C LEU A 137 6.35 13.60 -0.41
N TYR A 138 5.11 13.12 -0.44
CA TYR A 138 4.22 13.26 -1.59
C TYR A 138 3.90 14.72 -1.88
N GLN A 139 3.69 15.53 -0.84
CA GLN A 139 3.48 16.96 -1.00
C GLN A 139 4.71 17.66 -1.59
N LEU A 140 5.92 17.36 -1.11
CA LEU A 140 7.17 17.91 -1.63
C LEU A 140 7.43 17.49 -3.08
N MET A 141 7.12 16.23 -3.42
CA MET A 141 7.31 15.69 -4.75
C MET A 141 6.19 16.06 -5.73
N GLY A 142 5.12 16.71 -5.25
CA GLY A 142 3.96 17.07 -6.07
C GLY A 142 3.26 15.83 -6.65
N VAL A 143 3.13 14.77 -5.86
CA VAL A 143 2.39 13.56 -6.27
C VAL A 143 0.91 13.92 -6.43
N PRO A 144 0.24 13.52 -7.54
CA PRO A 144 -1.17 13.81 -7.77
C PRO A 144 -2.04 12.90 -6.90
N THR A 145 -2.30 13.32 -5.67
CA THR A 145 -3.04 12.50 -4.68
C THR A 145 -4.46 12.14 -5.13
N GLU A 146 -5.11 12.99 -5.93
CA GLU A 146 -6.41 12.67 -6.52
C GLU A 146 -6.31 11.46 -7.49
N GLY A 147 -5.34 11.48 -8.39
CA GLY A 147 -5.06 10.37 -9.28
C GLY A 147 -4.68 9.09 -8.53
N LEU A 148 -3.87 9.22 -7.48
CA LEU A 148 -3.51 8.10 -6.61
C LEU A 148 -4.75 7.50 -5.92
N ASN A 149 -5.67 8.32 -5.43
CA ASN A 149 -6.92 7.84 -4.83
C ASN A 149 -7.79 7.07 -5.84
N ILE A 150 -7.92 7.58 -7.08
CA ILE A 150 -8.65 6.87 -8.14
C ILE A 150 -7.98 5.50 -8.41
N ALA A 151 -6.66 5.47 -8.54
CA ALA A 151 -5.91 4.23 -8.75
C ALA A 151 -6.12 3.22 -7.61
N LEU A 152 -6.06 3.67 -6.35
CA LEU A 152 -6.26 2.82 -5.18
C LEU A 152 -7.72 2.34 -5.05
N MET A 153 -8.71 3.18 -5.36
CA MET A 153 -10.11 2.76 -5.36
C MET A 153 -10.35 1.70 -6.44
N GLN A 154 -9.80 1.88 -7.64
CA GLN A 154 -9.90 0.89 -8.70
C GLN A 154 -9.17 -0.41 -8.33
N LEU A 155 -7.98 -0.30 -7.74
CA LEU A 155 -7.21 -1.44 -7.26
C LEU A 155 -7.99 -2.23 -6.19
N ASN A 156 -8.70 -1.54 -5.29
CA ASN A 156 -9.60 -2.17 -4.34
C ASN A 156 -10.72 -2.97 -5.02
N VAL A 157 -11.39 -2.37 -6.00
CA VAL A 157 -12.47 -3.05 -6.74
C VAL A 157 -11.96 -4.32 -7.41
N LEU A 158 -10.81 -4.25 -8.08
CA LEU A 158 -10.20 -5.39 -8.76
C LEU A 158 -9.74 -6.46 -7.77
N ALA A 159 -9.07 -6.05 -6.71
CA ALA A 159 -8.59 -6.97 -5.67
C ALA A 159 -9.74 -7.65 -4.93
N ALA A 160 -10.83 -6.93 -4.64
CA ALA A 160 -12.02 -7.50 -3.98
C ALA A 160 -12.74 -8.53 -4.86
N GLN A 161 -12.61 -8.45 -6.21
CA GLN A 161 -13.17 -9.44 -7.13
C GLN A 161 -12.44 -10.80 -7.09
N GLU A 162 -11.22 -10.83 -6.56
CA GLU A 162 -10.48 -12.07 -6.33
C GLU A 162 -11.12 -12.95 -5.24
N PHE A 163 -12.05 -12.42 -4.46
CA PHE A 163 -12.67 -13.08 -3.33
C PHE A 163 -14.18 -13.23 -3.53
N GLU A 164 -14.73 -14.32 -3.02
CA GLU A 164 -16.18 -14.46 -2.86
C GLU A 164 -16.69 -13.46 -1.81
N ARG A 165 -17.97 -13.12 -1.89
CA ARG A 165 -18.60 -12.24 -0.90
C ARG A 165 -18.50 -12.86 0.49
N GLY A 166 -18.03 -12.09 1.46
CA GLY A 166 -17.87 -12.54 2.83
C GLY A 166 -16.77 -11.80 3.57
N ALA A 167 -16.31 -12.38 4.68
CA ALA A 167 -15.37 -11.76 5.61
C ALA A 167 -14.04 -11.35 4.97
N ASP A 168 -13.54 -12.09 3.97
CA ASP A 168 -12.27 -11.80 3.30
C ASP A 168 -12.40 -10.62 2.33
N GLN A 169 -13.55 -10.52 1.63
CA GLN A 169 -13.83 -9.36 0.81
C GLN A 169 -14.05 -8.09 1.66
N GLU A 170 -14.70 -8.23 2.82
CA GLU A 170 -14.83 -7.13 3.79
C GLU A 170 -13.48 -6.70 4.33
N LEU A 171 -12.59 -7.65 4.64
CA LEU A 171 -11.25 -7.37 5.15
C LEU A 171 -10.40 -6.60 4.13
N ILE A 172 -10.37 -7.03 2.86
CA ILE A 172 -9.58 -6.32 1.84
C ILE A 172 -10.12 -4.93 1.59
N ASN A 173 -11.45 -4.75 1.54
CA ASN A 173 -12.06 -3.43 1.43
C ASN A 173 -11.67 -2.54 2.61
N ALA A 174 -11.69 -3.07 3.84
CA ALA A 174 -11.27 -2.34 5.03
C ALA A 174 -9.78 -1.97 5.00
N CYS A 175 -8.91 -2.83 4.47
CA CYS A 175 -7.47 -2.53 4.28
C CYS A 175 -7.27 -1.36 3.32
N PHE A 176 -7.92 -1.37 2.16
CA PHE A 176 -7.82 -0.28 1.19
C PHE A 176 -8.41 1.02 1.74
N GLN A 177 -9.58 0.96 2.37
CA GLN A 177 -10.20 2.13 2.99
C GLN A 177 -9.28 2.73 4.04
N HIS A 178 -8.72 1.91 4.94
CA HIS A 178 -7.76 2.36 5.95
C HIS A 178 -6.56 3.06 5.30
N LEU A 179 -5.95 2.47 4.27
CA LEU A 179 -4.81 3.05 3.56
C LEU A 179 -5.16 4.41 2.95
N ILE A 180 -6.28 4.51 2.22
CA ILE A 180 -6.75 5.75 1.59
C ILE A 180 -7.00 6.83 2.65
N GLU A 181 -7.62 6.50 3.77
CA GLU A 181 -7.84 7.42 4.89
C GLU A 181 -6.51 7.93 5.46
N GLN A 182 -5.53 7.03 5.66
CA GLN A 182 -4.22 7.43 6.17
C GLN A 182 -3.42 8.29 5.19
N LEU A 183 -3.55 8.06 3.88
CA LEU A 183 -2.92 8.89 2.84
C LEU A 183 -3.54 10.30 2.77
N ASN A 184 -4.84 10.43 3.05
CA ASN A 184 -5.58 11.70 2.96
C ASN A 184 -5.73 12.44 4.29
N LYS A 185 -5.15 11.94 5.35
CA LYS A 185 -5.23 12.57 6.67
C LYS A 185 -4.56 13.93 6.63
N THR A 186 -5.33 14.99 6.89
CA THR A 186 -4.77 16.34 7.03
C THR A 186 -3.92 16.44 8.29
N ALA A 187 -2.75 17.09 8.19
CA ALA A 187 -1.96 17.39 9.37
C ALA A 187 -2.82 18.28 10.30
N VAL A 188 -3.11 17.76 11.49
CA VAL A 188 -3.68 18.60 12.55
C VAL A 188 -2.59 19.61 12.91
N LYS A 189 -2.77 20.86 12.51
CA LYS A 189 -1.91 21.96 12.99
C LYS A 189 -2.13 22.05 14.50
N SER A 190 -1.14 21.61 15.25
CA SER A 190 -1.04 21.87 16.70
C SER A 190 -0.61 23.29 16.93
#